data_7167a2f271bae395ceee8935f597f945
#
_entry.id   7167a2f271bae395ceee8935f597f945
#
_cell.length_a   1.000
_cell.length_b   1.000
_cell.length_c   1.000
_cell.angle_alpha   90.00
_cell.angle_beta   90.00
_cell.angle_gamma   90.00
#
_symmetry.space_group_name_H-M   'P 1'
#
loop_
_entity.id
_entity.type
_entity.pdbx_description
1 polymer ?
#
loop_
_entity_poly.entity_id
_entity_poly.type
_entity_poly.pdbx_seq_one_letter_code
_entity_poly.pdbx_strand_id
1 'polypeptide(L)'
;MKKAACEEDPVGDNKFFEPIYKLTTGLPAEAARGLEDRMCVQAIRPKYFSLIGKEVEGIQEEVDSFASASADPDVQEVKKLLHYIRFETTGEKQYKNGIRDHKRGQMTLADFSANPKAQQARLTEAELVAMRLYTTIAFLFMNKPLRDEERYRQGEPCPLAVTTYFAFSGIKKLRALHVESGEVTLWRGMRNREVADYFMTHGGTELAFMSTTRDLSVAVRYCLSPRSLLFKIVSPGFMTMGADLQWLSAFPGEAEILYPPLTYLKPTGRSQVVQFHLVSN
;
A
#
# COMPACT_ATOMS: atom_id res chain seq x y z
N MET A 1 -3.03 -10.67 11.36
CA MET A 1 -2.96 -10.94 9.92
C MET A 1 -3.95 -10.01 9.26
N LYS A 2 -3.52 -9.18 8.31
CA LYS A 2 -4.46 -8.61 7.36
C LYS A 2 -5.31 -9.77 6.90
N LYS A 3 -6.64 -9.69 7.08
CA LYS A 3 -7.58 -10.74 6.74
C LYS A 3 -7.20 -11.29 5.37
N ALA A 4 -7.36 -12.58 5.19
CA ALA A 4 -7.16 -13.28 3.92
C ALA A 4 -7.98 -12.74 2.72
N ALA A 5 -8.44 -11.49 2.79
CA ALA A 5 -8.97 -10.73 1.66
C ALA A 5 -8.00 -10.69 0.46
N CYS A 6 -6.75 -11.12 0.68
CA CYS A 6 -5.89 -11.54 -0.41
C CYS A 6 -6.27 -12.90 -1.02
N GLU A 7 -7.30 -13.59 -0.48
CA GLU A 7 -7.68 -14.90 -1.00
C GLU A 7 -8.36 -14.81 -2.35
N GLU A 8 -8.99 -13.70 -2.63
CA GLU A 8 -9.67 -13.46 -3.90
C GLU A 8 -9.24 -12.10 -4.46
N ASP A 9 -8.01 -11.99 -4.87
CA ASP A 9 -7.75 -11.06 -5.95
C ASP A 9 -8.23 -11.77 -7.23
N PRO A 10 -9.47 -11.49 -7.69
CA PRO A 10 -10.06 -12.21 -8.82
C PRO A 10 -9.42 -11.82 -10.15
N VAL A 11 -8.36 -11.05 -10.08
CA VAL A 11 -7.62 -10.62 -11.25
C VAL A 11 -6.84 -11.82 -11.75
N GLY A 12 -7.53 -12.69 -12.47
CA GLY A 12 -6.95 -13.79 -13.24
C GLY A 12 -5.93 -13.31 -14.27
N ASP A 13 -5.86 -12.03 -14.53
CA ASP A 13 -4.90 -11.41 -15.40
C ASP A 13 -3.73 -10.88 -14.61
N ASN A 14 -2.54 -11.35 -14.91
CA ASN A 14 -1.25 -10.88 -14.38
C ASN A 14 -0.92 -9.44 -14.79
N LYS A 15 -1.89 -8.53 -14.70
CA LYS A 15 -1.71 -7.11 -15.09
C LYS A 15 -0.59 -6.42 -14.32
N PHE A 16 -0.25 -6.95 -13.15
CA PHE A 16 0.89 -6.51 -12.36
C PHE A 16 2.22 -6.59 -13.11
N PHE A 17 2.36 -7.57 -14.00
CA PHE A 17 3.59 -7.84 -14.75
C PHE A 17 3.44 -7.58 -16.25
N GLU A 18 2.24 -7.28 -16.71
CA GLU A 18 2.11 -6.80 -18.06
C GLU A 18 2.84 -5.46 -18.17
N PRO A 19 3.65 -5.29 -19.19
CA PRO A 19 4.23 -4.00 -19.46
C PRO A 19 3.07 -3.06 -19.77
N ILE A 20 2.85 -2.16 -18.86
CA ILE A 20 1.78 -1.20 -18.97
C ILE A 20 2.01 -0.31 -20.19
N TYR A 21 3.21 -0.33 -20.77
CA TYR A 21 3.58 0.53 -21.87
C TYR A 21 4.61 -0.06 -22.81
N LYS A 22 4.47 0.31 -24.07
CA LYS A 22 5.56 0.31 -25.05
C LYS A 22 6.54 1.41 -24.68
N LEU A 23 7.56 1.09 -23.91
CA LEU A 23 8.48 2.08 -23.39
C LEU A 23 9.66 2.27 -24.31
N THR A 24 9.95 3.51 -24.63
CA THR A 24 11.24 3.92 -25.15
C THR A 24 12.27 4.22 -24.04
N THR A 25 11.84 4.41 -22.80
CA THR A 25 12.68 4.89 -21.69
C THR A 25 12.63 4.04 -20.41
N GLY A 26 11.96 2.91 -20.41
CA GLY A 26 11.80 2.06 -19.23
C GLY A 26 10.76 2.56 -18.21
N LEU A 27 10.14 3.72 -18.41
CA LEU A 27 9.07 4.25 -17.55
C LEU A 27 7.75 4.31 -18.32
N PRO A 28 6.63 3.90 -17.71
CA PRO A 28 5.31 4.04 -18.29
C PRO A 28 4.97 5.52 -18.54
N ALA A 29 4.27 5.81 -19.64
CA ALA A 29 3.80 7.15 -19.93
C ALA A 29 2.94 7.72 -18.79
N GLU A 30 2.16 6.86 -18.10
CA GLU A 30 1.38 7.26 -16.93
C GLU A 30 2.24 7.49 -15.69
N ALA A 31 3.33 6.75 -15.50
CA ALA A 31 4.27 7.05 -14.42
C ALA A 31 4.88 8.45 -14.60
N ALA A 32 5.08 8.87 -15.85
CA ALA A 32 5.52 10.23 -16.16
C ALA A 32 4.46 11.30 -15.87
N ARG A 33 3.17 10.96 -15.99
CA ARG A 33 2.04 11.85 -15.64
C ARG A 33 1.72 11.86 -14.15
N GLY A 34 2.18 10.86 -13.41
CA GLY A 34 2.10 10.79 -11.97
C GLY A 34 0.80 10.18 -11.42
N LEU A 35 0.77 10.11 -10.09
CA LEU A 35 -0.32 9.46 -9.36
C LEU A 35 -1.67 10.15 -9.55
N GLU A 36 -1.70 11.48 -9.61
CA GLU A 36 -2.94 12.24 -9.77
C GLU A 36 -3.65 11.89 -11.09
N ASP A 37 -2.86 11.74 -12.17
CA ASP A 37 -3.38 11.30 -13.47
C ASP A 37 -3.93 9.87 -13.37
N ARG A 38 -3.18 8.96 -12.75
CA ARG A 38 -3.63 7.58 -12.56
C ARG A 38 -4.90 7.45 -11.73
N MET A 39 -5.08 8.33 -10.75
CA MET A 39 -6.29 8.40 -9.93
C MET A 39 -7.49 9.07 -10.62
N CYS A 40 -7.29 9.71 -11.77
CA CYS A 40 -8.30 10.51 -12.50
C CYS A 40 -8.92 11.61 -11.64
N VAL A 41 -8.11 12.31 -10.81
CA VAL A 41 -8.63 13.26 -9.82
C VAL A 41 -8.84 14.67 -10.32
N GLN A 42 -8.54 14.97 -11.57
CA GLN A 42 -8.61 16.35 -12.09
C GLN A 42 -10.01 16.96 -11.96
N ALA A 43 -11.04 16.14 -12.12
CA ALA A 43 -12.43 16.57 -11.94
C ALA A 43 -12.82 16.80 -10.47
N ILE A 44 -12.19 16.10 -9.52
CA ILE A 44 -12.51 16.18 -8.09
C ILE A 44 -11.53 17.04 -7.30
N ARG A 45 -10.37 17.38 -7.86
CA ARG A 45 -9.32 18.17 -7.23
C ARG A 45 -9.81 19.47 -6.57
N PRO A 46 -10.66 20.29 -7.22
CA PRO A 46 -11.17 21.51 -6.60
C PRO A 46 -11.95 21.27 -5.31
N LYS A 47 -12.64 20.12 -5.21
CA LYS A 47 -13.46 19.80 -4.03
C LYS A 47 -12.61 19.41 -2.81
N TYR A 48 -11.53 18.65 -3.02
CA TYR A 48 -10.79 18.01 -1.93
C TYR A 48 -9.46 18.67 -1.60
N PHE A 49 -8.79 19.25 -2.61
CA PHE A 49 -7.48 19.85 -2.43
C PHE A 49 -7.52 21.34 -2.06
N SER A 50 -8.70 21.94 -2.03
CA SER A 50 -8.90 23.30 -1.51
C SER A 50 -9.09 23.37 0.00
N LEU A 51 -9.10 22.24 0.69
CA LEU A 51 -9.33 22.14 2.14
C LEU A 51 -8.04 22.34 2.94
N ILE A 52 -7.31 23.42 2.66
CA ILE A 52 -6.12 23.75 3.45
C ILE A 52 -6.51 23.87 4.93
N GLY A 53 -5.90 23.05 5.78
CA GLY A 53 -6.18 22.96 7.21
C GLY A 53 -7.41 22.13 7.59
N LYS A 54 -8.03 21.41 6.63
CA LYS A 54 -9.16 20.49 6.85
C LYS A 54 -8.99 19.17 6.11
N GLU A 55 -7.74 18.76 5.94
CA GLU A 55 -7.40 17.57 5.13
C GLU A 55 -7.96 16.28 5.76
N VAL A 56 -8.01 16.20 7.08
CA VAL A 56 -8.57 15.03 7.80
C VAL A 56 -10.08 14.97 7.62
N GLU A 57 -10.76 16.10 7.63
CA GLU A 57 -12.19 16.20 7.30
C GLU A 57 -12.45 15.76 5.87
N GLY A 58 -11.57 16.12 4.93
CA GLY A 58 -11.65 15.66 3.54
C GLY A 58 -11.56 14.14 3.42
N ILE A 59 -10.67 13.49 4.17
CA ILE A 59 -10.60 12.02 4.26
C ILE A 59 -11.91 11.46 4.85
N GLN A 60 -12.45 12.08 5.89
CA GLN A 60 -13.69 11.63 6.51
C GLN A 60 -14.88 11.71 5.54
N GLU A 61 -15.04 12.84 4.85
CA GLU A 61 -16.11 13.02 3.85
C GLU A 61 -16.01 12.01 2.70
N GLU A 62 -14.80 11.76 2.22
CA GLU A 62 -14.53 10.77 1.18
C GLU A 62 -14.95 9.36 1.62
N VAL A 63 -14.51 8.94 2.80
CA VAL A 63 -14.83 7.61 3.36
C VAL A 63 -16.32 7.47 3.68
N ASP A 64 -16.95 8.52 4.19
CA ASP A 64 -18.40 8.53 4.46
C ASP A 64 -19.20 8.41 3.16
N SER A 65 -18.81 9.14 2.13
CA SER A 65 -19.43 9.07 0.79
C SER A 65 -19.25 7.67 0.19
N PHE A 66 -18.04 7.12 0.27
CA PHE A 66 -17.72 5.78 -0.23
C PHE A 66 -18.56 4.71 0.49
N ALA A 67 -18.66 4.79 1.82
CA ALA A 67 -19.45 3.84 2.60
C ALA A 67 -20.96 3.98 2.35
N SER A 68 -21.44 5.19 2.09
CA SER A 68 -22.85 5.42 1.81
C SER A 68 -23.28 4.88 0.43
N ALA A 69 -22.34 4.75 -0.50
CA ALA A 69 -22.59 4.26 -1.85
C ALA A 69 -22.58 2.73 -1.96
N SER A 70 -22.20 2.00 -0.89
CA SER A 70 -22.03 0.54 -0.94
C SER A 70 -22.56 -0.15 0.31
N ALA A 71 -23.26 -1.26 0.11
CA ALA A 71 -23.66 -2.16 1.18
C ALA A 71 -22.58 -3.23 1.50
N ASP A 72 -21.44 -3.22 0.82
CA ASP A 72 -20.34 -4.15 1.04
C ASP A 72 -19.83 -4.05 2.49
N PRO A 73 -19.83 -5.15 3.25
CA PRO A 73 -19.38 -5.15 4.65
C PRO A 73 -17.94 -4.64 4.82
N ASP A 74 -17.07 -4.91 3.85
CA ASP A 74 -15.66 -4.47 3.91
C ASP A 74 -15.55 -2.95 3.68
N VAL A 75 -16.42 -2.36 2.87
CA VAL A 75 -16.53 -0.90 2.71
C VAL A 75 -17.03 -0.25 4.00
N GLN A 76 -18.06 -0.83 4.62
CA GLN A 76 -18.57 -0.36 5.91
C GLN A 76 -17.52 -0.47 7.03
N GLU A 77 -16.66 -1.49 6.97
CA GLU A 77 -15.56 -1.65 7.91
C GLU A 77 -14.54 -0.53 7.77
N VAL A 78 -14.23 -0.04 6.56
CA VAL A 78 -13.30 1.09 6.35
C VAL A 78 -13.77 2.33 7.13
N LYS A 79 -15.07 2.63 7.13
CA LYS A 79 -15.64 3.74 7.91
C LYS A 79 -15.40 3.57 9.42
N LYS A 80 -15.66 2.37 9.95
CA LYS A 80 -15.42 2.07 11.37
C LYS A 80 -13.95 2.17 11.73
N LEU A 81 -13.06 1.72 10.85
CA LEU A 81 -11.63 1.78 11.04
C LEU A 81 -11.10 3.22 11.04
N LEU A 82 -11.63 4.08 10.17
CA LEU A 82 -11.29 5.50 10.20
C LEU A 82 -11.74 6.16 11.51
N HIS A 83 -12.95 5.86 11.99
CA HIS A 83 -13.42 6.36 13.29
C HIS A 83 -12.49 5.89 14.44
N TYR A 84 -12.11 4.61 14.44
CA TYR A 84 -11.16 4.08 15.41
C TYR A 84 -9.81 4.82 15.38
N ILE A 85 -9.24 5.01 14.19
CA ILE A 85 -7.95 5.68 14.01
C ILE A 85 -7.97 7.12 14.54
N ARG A 86 -9.09 7.83 14.34
CA ARG A 86 -9.22 9.23 14.72
C ARG A 86 -9.53 9.45 16.19
N PHE A 87 -10.36 8.61 16.78
CA PHE A 87 -11.02 8.92 18.04
C PHE A 87 -10.80 7.91 19.16
N GLU A 88 -10.23 6.75 18.86
CA GLU A 88 -10.03 5.71 19.85
C GLU A 88 -8.53 5.47 20.10
N THR A 89 -8.22 4.97 21.29
CA THR A 89 -6.87 4.54 21.61
C THR A 89 -6.56 3.20 20.98
N THR A 90 -5.33 3.01 20.52
CA THR A 90 -4.85 1.67 20.17
C THR A 90 -4.80 0.82 21.45
N GLY A 91 -5.10 -0.44 21.33
CA GLY A 91 -5.09 -1.38 22.42
C GLY A 91 -5.38 -2.77 21.93
N GLU A 92 -5.60 -3.71 22.86
CA GLU A 92 -6.02 -5.06 22.50
C GLU A 92 -7.49 -5.15 22.06
N LYS A 93 -8.20 -4.04 21.99
CA LYS A 93 -9.57 -4.01 21.45
C LYS A 93 -9.57 -4.52 20.03
N GLN A 94 -10.15 -5.67 19.87
CA GLN A 94 -10.40 -6.27 18.56
C GLN A 94 -11.61 -5.58 17.94
N TYR A 95 -11.43 -4.85 16.88
CA TYR A 95 -12.51 -4.71 15.93
C TYR A 95 -12.81 -6.08 15.32
N LYS A 96 -14.07 -6.34 14.98
CA LYS A 96 -14.57 -7.64 14.52
C LYS A 96 -13.70 -8.30 13.43
N ASN A 97 -12.90 -7.54 12.71
CA ASN A 97 -12.02 -7.98 11.63
C ASN A 97 -10.52 -7.78 11.90
N GLY A 98 -10.13 -7.65 13.16
CA GLY A 98 -8.77 -7.97 13.54
C GLY A 98 -7.71 -6.88 13.39
N ILE A 99 -8.04 -5.57 13.56
CA ILE A 99 -6.97 -4.65 13.90
C ILE A 99 -6.47 -5.02 15.29
N ARG A 100 -5.28 -5.52 15.32
CA ARG A 100 -4.55 -5.77 16.55
C ARG A 100 -3.32 -4.89 16.52
N ASP A 101 -3.40 -3.74 17.15
CA ASP A 101 -2.22 -2.92 17.41
C ASP A 101 -1.35 -3.60 18.49
N HIS A 102 -0.80 -4.76 18.15
CA HIS A 102 -0.09 -5.62 19.07
C HIS A 102 1.03 -4.89 19.83
N LYS A 103 0.99 -5.00 21.16
CA LYS A 103 2.05 -4.58 22.06
C LYS A 103 2.36 -3.08 22.10
N ARG A 104 1.45 -2.22 21.61
CA ARG A 104 1.66 -0.76 21.65
C ARG A 104 1.06 -0.10 22.87
N GLY A 105 0.33 -0.83 23.69
CA GLY A 105 -0.45 -0.23 24.77
C GLY A 105 -1.61 0.60 24.22
N GLN A 106 -2.01 1.63 24.93
CA GLN A 106 -3.07 2.55 24.52
C GLN A 106 -2.44 3.79 23.87
N MET A 107 -2.31 3.76 22.54
CA MET A 107 -1.81 4.91 21.77
C MET A 107 -2.95 5.62 21.07
N THR A 108 -2.89 6.93 21.04
CA THR A 108 -3.78 7.82 20.30
C THR A 108 -3.12 8.29 19.01
N LEU A 109 -3.87 8.97 18.16
CA LEU A 109 -3.30 9.63 16.97
C LEU A 109 -2.25 10.68 17.36
N ALA A 110 -2.43 11.36 18.49
CA ALA A 110 -1.45 12.30 19.05
C ALA A 110 -0.12 11.62 19.40
N ASP A 111 -0.16 10.40 19.94
CA ASP A 111 1.06 9.63 20.24
C ASP A 111 1.83 9.26 18.96
N PHE A 112 1.11 8.90 17.90
CA PHE A 112 1.74 8.67 16.59
C PHE A 112 2.32 9.96 16.01
N SER A 113 1.65 11.10 16.16
CA SER A 113 2.16 12.41 15.76
C SER A 113 3.43 12.80 16.52
N ALA A 114 3.51 12.46 17.80
CA ALA A 114 4.67 12.73 18.64
C ALA A 114 5.87 11.79 18.36
N ASN A 115 5.67 10.75 17.58
CA ASN A 115 6.75 9.81 17.25
C ASN A 115 7.92 10.53 16.54
N PRO A 116 9.18 10.26 16.92
CA PRO A 116 10.35 10.90 16.29
C PRO A 116 10.38 10.82 14.76
N LYS A 117 9.96 9.70 14.17
CA LYS A 117 9.88 9.55 12.70
C LYS A 117 8.84 10.48 12.09
N ALA A 118 7.67 10.64 12.76
CA ALA A 118 6.64 11.56 12.31
C ALA A 118 7.13 13.00 12.33
N GLN A 119 7.79 13.38 13.43
CA GLN A 119 8.34 14.73 13.60
C GLN A 119 9.46 15.04 12.60
N GLN A 120 10.41 14.13 12.40
CA GLN A 120 11.49 14.28 11.43
C GLN A 120 10.98 14.38 10.00
N ALA A 121 9.99 13.56 9.64
CA ALA A 121 9.35 13.59 8.32
C ALA A 121 8.37 14.77 8.16
N ARG A 122 8.07 15.51 9.24
CA ARG A 122 7.05 16.57 9.26
C ARG A 122 5.71 16.06 8.70
N LEU A 123 5.28 14.90 9.21
CA LEU A 123 4.01 14.34 8.78
C LEU A 123 2.84 15.19 9.30
N THR A 124 1.87 15.41 8.43
CA THR A 124 0.59 15.99 8.83
C THR A 124 -0.31 14.91 9.46
N GLU A 125 -1.32 15.34 10.19
CA GLU A 125 -2.32 14.42 10.76
C GLU A 125 -3.04 13.63 9.65
N ALA A 126 -3.37 14.26 8.54
CA ALA A 126 -3.98 13.60 7.39
C ALA A 126 -3.10 12.49 6.80
N GLU A 127 -1.79 12.72 6.70
CA GLU A 127 -0.84 11.71 6.24
C GLU A 127 -0.76 10.53 7.21
N LEU A 128 -0.77 10.78 8.51
CA LEU A 128 -0.79 9.73 9.54
C LEU A 128 -2.08 8.91 9.49
N VAL A 129 -3.23 9.58 9.43
CA VAL A 129 -4.55 8.94 9.33
C VAL A 129 -4.61 8.07 8.08
N ALA A 130 -4.21 8.61 6.92
CA ALA A 130 -4.25 7.89 5.65
C ALA A 130 -3.32 6.67 5.63
N MET A 131 -2.09 6.79 6.14
CA MET A 131 -1.16 5.66 6.21
C MET A 131 -1.63 4.60 7.22
N ARG A 132 -2.17 4.99 8.37
CA ARG A 132 -2.76 4.03 9.32
C ARG A 132 -3.94 3.30 8.70
N LEU A 133 -4.82 4.01 7.99
CA LEU A 133 -5.96 3.42 7.31
C LEU A 133 -5.50 2.44 6.21
N TYR A 134 -4.45 2.80 5.45
CA TYR A 134 -3.83 1.91 4.48
C TYR A 134 -3.39 0.57 5.08
N THR A 135 -2.86 0.56 6.30
CA THR A 135 -2.42 -0.69 6.95
C THR A 135 -3.56 -1.62 7.39
N THR A 136 -4.81 -1.24 7.15
CA THR A 136 -6.04 -2.02 7.39
C THR A 136 -6.59 -2.60 6.09
N ILE A 137 -7.82 -3.13 6.11
CA ILE A 137 -8.49 -3.62 4.89
C ILE A 137 -8.69 -2.53 3.83
N ALA A 138 -8.62 -1.26 4.19
CA ALA A 138 -8.76 -0.15 3.27
C ALA A 138 -7.74 -0.17 2.12
N PHE A 139 -6.59 -0.86 2.30
CA PHE A 139 -5.61 -1.01 1.22
C PHE A 139 -6.20 -1.62 -0.05
N LEU A 140 -7.21 -2.49 0.06
CA LEU A 140 -7.88 -3.08 -1.11
C LEU A 140 -8.52 -2.01 -1.98
N PHE A 141 -9.24 -1.08 -1.33
CA PHE A 141 -9.98 -0.01 -2.01
C PHE A 141 -9.09 1.14 -2.47
N MET A 142 -7.87 1.21 -1.98
CA MET A 142 -6.84 2.13 -2.49
C MET A 142 -6.04 1.52 -3.65
N ASN A 143 -5.70 0.22 -3.56
CA ASN A 143 -4.82 -0.43 -4.52
C ASN A 143 -5.54 -0.97 -5.76
N LYS A 144 -6.72 -1.59 -5.58
CA LYS A 144 -7.47 -2.18 -6.70
C LYS A 144 -7.83 -1.16 -7.78
N PRO A 145 -8.37 0.03 -7.45
CA PRO A 145 -8.66 1.04 -8.45
C PRO A 145 -7.42 1.56 -9.21
N LEU A 146 -6.26 1.62 -8.54
CA LEU A 146 -5.01 2.02 -9.18
C LEU A 146 -4.53 1.02 -10.25
N ARG A 147 -4.88 -0.26 -10.12
CA ARG A 147 -4.55 -1.33 -11.08
C ARG A 147 -5.62 -1.53 -12.14
N ASP A 148 -6.77 -0.90 -12.00
CA ASP A 148 -7.90 -1.05 -12.91
C ASP A 148 -7.70 -0.20 -14.18
N GLU A 149 -7.34 -0.86 -15.28
CA GLU A 149 -7.10 -0.22 -16.58
C GLU A 149 -8.38 0.27 -17.23
N GLU A 150 -9.50 -0.43 -17.03
CA GLU A 150 -10.76 -0.03 -17.62
C GLU A 150 -11.28 1.24 -16.96
N ARG A 151 -11.27 1.29 -15.63
CA ARG A 151 -11.57 2.49 -14.86
C ARG A 151 -10.72 3.68 -15.34
N TYR A 152 -9.41 3.46 -15.49
CA TYR A 152 -8.49 4.52 -15.91
C TYR A 152 -8.80 5.03 -17.32
N ARG A 153 -9.07 4.13 -18.29
CA ARG A 153 -9.44 4.52 -19.65
C ARG A 153 -10.75 5.30 -19.72
N GLN A 154 -11.68 4.97 -18.83
CA GLN A 154 -12.97 5.68 -18.71
C GLN A 154 -12.85 7.04 -18.00
N GLY A 155 -11.70 7.34 -17.41
CA GLY A 155 -11.47 8.56 -16.65
C GLY A 155 -12.22 8.58 -15.31
N GLU A 156 -12.60 7.42 -14.79
CA GLU A 156 -13.33 7.33 -13.53
C GLU A 156 -12.38 7.57 -12.34
N PRO A 157 -12.73 8.46 -11.39
CA PRO A 157 -11.93 8.71 -10.21
C PRO A 157 -11.77 7.49 -9.30
N CYS A 158 -10.61 7.37 -8.65
CA CYS A 158 -10.44 6.40 -7.56
C CYS A 158 -11.38 6.75 -6.39
N PRO A 159 -12.04 5.75 -5.77
CA PRO A 159 -13.01 5.98 -4.70
C PRO A 159 -12.42 6.67 -3.46
N LEU A 160 -11.16 6.33 -3.14
CA LEU A 160 -10.43 6.88 -1.99
C LEU A 160 -9.20 7.69 -2.47
N ALA A 161 -9.42 8.62 -3.41
CA ALA A 161 -8.34 9.38 -4.04
C ALA A 161 -7.63 10.32 -3.07
N VAL A 162 -8.36 11.01 -2.20
CA VAL A 162 -7.80 11.92 -1.18
C VAL A 162 -6.98 11.13 -0.16
N THR A 163 -7.53 10.04 0.35
CA THR A 163 -6.86 9.13 1.28
C THR A 163 -5.58 8.55 0.63
N THR A 164 -5.67 8.10 -0.62
CA THR A 164 -4.54 7.59 -1.40
C THR A 164 -3.45 8.64 -1.57
N TYR A 165 -3.82 9.88 -1.88
CA TYR A 165 -2.88 10.99 -2.02
C TYR A 165 -2.12 11.28 -0.73
N PHE A 166 -2.81 11.38 0.41
CA PHE A 166 -2.15 11.64 1.69
C PHE A 166 -1.29 10.46 2.15
N ALA A 167 -1.70 9.21 1.92
CA ALA A 167 -0.84 8.06 2.15
C ALA A 167 0.43 8.12 1.30
N PHE A 168 0.31 8.43 0.01
CA PHE A 168 1.44 8.62 -0.90
C PHE A 168 2.38 9.74 -0.44
N SER A 169 1.84 10.90 -0.05
CA SER A 169 2.60 12.03 0.44
C SER A 169 3.40 11.66 1.70
N GLY A 170 2.75 11.01 2.68
CA GLY A 170 3.41 10.56 3.90
C GLY A 170 4.51 9.54 3.64
N ILE A 171 4.29 8.58 2.73
CA ILE A 171 5.31 7.60 2.34
C ILE A 171 6.51 8.29 1.70
N LYS A 172 6.31 9.28 0.83
CA LYS A 172 7.43 10.04 0.23
C LYS A 172 8.27 10.73 1.28
N LYS A 173 7.64 11.36 2.28
CA LYS A 173 8.35 12.03 3.39
C LYS A 173 9.12 11.04 4.24
N LEU A 174 8.51 9.90 4.62
CA LEU A 174 9.18 8.87 5.41
C LEU A 174 10.37 8.23 4.67
N ARG A 175 10.26 8.02 3.37
CA ARG A 175 11.38 7.51 2.57
C ARG A 175 12.60 8.41 2.66
N ALA A 176 12.41 9.71 2.71
CA ALA A 176 13.50 10.68 2.81
C ALA A 176 14.28 10.60 4.14
N LEU A 177 13.74 9.95 5.15
CA LEU A 177 14.40 9.71 6.44
C LEU A 177 15.36 8.51 6.42
N HIS A 178 15.35 7.72 5.37
CA HIS A 178 16.20 6.52 5.31
C HIS A 178 17.67 6.94 5.20
N VAL A 179 18.45 6.56 6.21
CA VAL A 179 19.88 6.88 6.33
C VAL A 179 20.75 5.62 6.15
N GLU A 180 20.13 4.44 6.01
CA GLU A 180 20.90 3.19 5.85
C GLU A 180 21.77 3.25 4.59
N SER A 181 23.08 3.25 4.79
CA SER A 181 24.06 3.10 3.73
C SER A 181 24.27 1.60 3.46
N GLY A 182 23.88 1.14 2.28
CA GLY A 182 24.13 -0.23 1.85
C GLY A 182 22.93 -0.89 1.18
N GLU A 183 23.18 -2.08 0.69
CA GLU A 183 22.18 -2.90 0.02
C GLU A 183 21.22 -3.51 1.04
N VAL A 184 19.93 -3.36 0.82
CA VAL A 184 18.88 -3.95 1.66
C VAL A 184 18.10 -4.96 0.83
N THR A 185 17.90 -6.15 1.40
CA THR A 185 17.03 -7.18 0.81
C THR A 185 15.64 -7.10 1.44
N LEU A 186 14.64 -7.04 0.59
CA LEU A 186 13.23 -7.07 0.94
C LEU A 186 12.53 -8.21 0.19
N TRP A 187 11.39 -8.63 0.72
CA TRP A 187 10.62 -9.75 0.21
C TRP A 187 9.17 -9.35 -0.02
N ARG A 188 8.58 -9.89 -1.09
CA ARG A 188 7.15 -9.78 -1.37
C ARG A 188 6.61 -11.11 -1.84
N GLY A 189 5.66 -11.68 -1.09
CA GLY A 189 4.94 -12.89 -1.45
C GLY A 189 3.61 -12.56 -2.11
N MET A 190 3.27 -13.29 -3.18
CA MET A 190 2.02 -13.13 -3.92
C MET A 190 1.42 -14.51 -4.24
N ARG A 191 0.10 -14.64 -4.03
CA ARG A 191 -0.66 -15.87 -4.31
C ARG A 191 -1.16 -15.88 -5.74
N ASN A 192 -1.21 -17.06 -6.33
CA ASN A 192 -1.80 -17.30 -7.65
C ASN A 192 -1.28 -16.33 -8.72
N ARG A 193 0.05 -16.10 -8.72
CA ARG A 193 0.73 -15.21 -9.65
C ARG A 193 1.90 -15.92 -10.33
N GLU A 194 2.12 -15.55 -11.56
CA GLU A 194 3.28 -15.93 -12.36
C GLU A 194 3.93 -14.67 -12.95
N VAL A 195 5.20 -14.75 -13.23
CA VAL A 195 5.94 -13.68 -13.90
C VAL A 195 5.79 -13.86 -15.39
N ALA A 196 5.33 -12.84 -16.09
CA ALA A 196 5.30 -12.86 -17.55
C ALA A 196 6.74 -12.78 -18.11
N ASP A 197 6.99 -13.49 -19.22
CA ASP A 197 8.31 -13.49 -19.87
C ASP A 197 8.78 -12.09 -20.23
N TYR A 198 7.85 -11.25 -20.65
CA TYR A 198 8.15 -9.85 -20.96
C TYR A 198 8.69 -9.08 -19.76
N PHE A 199 8.17 -9.33 -18.56
CA PHE A 199 8.69 -8.69 -17.34
C PHE A 199 10.16 -9.03 -17.10
N MET A 200 10.57 -10.28 -17.36
CA MET A 200 11.94 -10.71 -17.17
C MET A 200 12.94 -9.98 -18.07
N THR A 201 12.49 -9.46 -19.19
CA THR A 201 13.32 -8.73 -20.17
C THR A 201 13.24 -7.21 -20.02
N HIS A 202 12.07 -6.68 -19.66
CA HIS A 202 11.77 -5.24 -19.71
C HIS A 202 11.48 -4.62 -18.35
N GLY A 203 11.24 -5.44 -17.32
CA GLY A 203 10.73 -4.96 -16.04
C GLY A 203 9.26 -4.57 -16.11
N GLY A 204 8.77 -3.93 -15.06
CA GLY A 204 7.40 -3.49 -14.98
C GLY A 204 7.18 -2.46 -13.87
N THR A 205 6.06 -1.78 -13.91
CA THR A 205 5.68 -0.80 -12.90
C THR A 205 4.53 -1.33 -12.05
N GLU A 206 4.72 -1.35 -10.73
CA GLU A 206 3.60 -1.53 -9.81
C GLU A 206 2.79 -0.23 -9.75
N LEU A 207 1.56 -0.28 -10.21
CA LEU A 207 0.67 0.89 -10.29
C LEU A 207 0.14 1.33 -8.93
N ALA A 208 0.04 0.38 -8.00
CA ALA A 208 -0.46 0.62 -6.67
C ALA A 208 0.66 0.67 -5.64
N PHE A 209 0.32 0.87 -4.38
CA PHE A 209 1.28 0.72 -3.29
C PHE A 209 1.81 -0.71 -3.26
N MET A 210 3.12 -0.85 -3.08
CA MET A 210 3.78 -2.15 -3.02
C MET A 210 4.31 -2.43 -1.62
N SER A 211 3.58 -3.27 -0.90
CA SER A 211 4.00 -3.77 0.42
C SER A 211 5.08 -4.83 0.26
N THR A 212 6.15 -4.66 1.01
CA THR A 212 7.28 -5.58 1.13
C THR A 212 7.61 -5.77 2.60
N THR A 213 8.45 -6.74 2.92
CA THR A 213 8.89 -6.99 4.30
C THR A 213 10.37 -7.34 4.36
N ARG A 214 11.01 -7.07 5.50
CA ARG A 214 12.37 -7.55 5.80
C ARG A 214 12.37 -9.02 6.24
N ASP A 215 11.22 -9.56 6.65
CA ASP A 215 11.07 -10.92 7.15
C ASP A 215 10.58 -11.87 6.04
N LEU A 216 11.48 -12.75 5.58
CA LEU A 216 11.16 -13.76 4.58
C LEU A 216 9.99 -14.65 5.01
N SER A 217 9.87 -14.97 6.31
CA SER A 217 8.79 -15.85 6.80
C SER A 217 7.41 -15.20 6.64
N VAL A 218 7.33 -13.88 6.76
CA VAL A 218 6.12 -13.10 6.48
C VAL A 218 5.78 -13.20 4.99
N ALA A 219 6.73 -12.95 4.11
CA ALA A 219 6.50 -13.01 2.66
C ALA A 219 6.10 -14.42 2.21
N VAL A 220 6.72 -15.47 2.76
CA VAL A 220 6.36 -16.85 2.48
C VAL A 220 4.90 -17.14 2.85
N ARG A 221 4.43 -16.71 4.04
CA ARG A 221 3.03 -16.87 4.43
C ARG A 221 2.04 -16.19 3.46
N TYR A 222 2.46 -15.07 2.86
CA TYR A 222 1.65 -14.36 1.89
C TYR A 222 1.65 -15.00 0.49
N CYS A 223 2.62 -15.85 0.15
CA CYS A 223 2.65 -16.49 -1.16
C CYS A 223 2.10 -17.91 -1.20
N LEU A 224 1.77 -18.52 -0.05
CA LEU A 224 1.30 -19.92 0.01
C LEU A 224 0.02 -20.13 -0.83
N SER A 225 0.19 -20.73 -1.99
CA SER A 225 -0.88 -21.06 -2.95
C SER A 225 -0.33 -22.06 -3.98
N PRO A 226 -1.19 -22.72 -4.82
CA PRO A 226 -0.72 -23.60 -5.88
C PRO A 226 0.26 -22.94 -6.87
N ARG A 227 0.12 -21.63 -7.08
CA ARG A 227 1.05 -20.83 -7.90
C ARG A 227 1.58 -19.69 -7.04
N SER A 228 2.70 -19.92 -6.40
CA SER A 228 3.32 -18.97 -5.48
C SER A 228 4.40 -18.16 -6.18
N LEU A 229 4.34 -16.85 -6.05
CA LEU A 229 5.40 -15.97 -6.53
C LEU A 229 6.02 -15.22 -5.36
N LEU A 230 7.33 -15.35 -5.21
CA LEU A 230 8.11 -14.67 -4.19
C LEU A 230 9.17 -13.78 -4.86
N PHE A 231 9.06 -12.48 -4.65
CA PHE A 231 10.10 -11.54 -5.06
C PHE A 231 11.13 -11.34 -3.96
N LYS A 232 12.39 -11.49 -4.34
CA LYS A 232 13.52 -10.91 -3.63
C LYS A 232 13.84 -9.56 -4.26
N ILE A 233 13.59 -8.48 -3.55
CA ILE A 233 13.81 -7.12 -4.00
C ILE A 233 15.09 -6.62 -3.35
N VAL A 234 16.05 -6.23 -4.17
CA VAL A 234 17.31 -5.66 -3.72
C VAL A 234 17.27 -4.16 -3.93
N SER A 235 17.37 -3.42 -2.84
CA SER A 235 17.47 -1.97 -2.85
C SER A 235 18.92 -1.57 -2.61
N PRO A 236 19.60 -0.96 -3.59
CA PRO A 236 21.03 -0.66 -3.48
C PRO A 236 21.34 0.52 -2.55
N GLY A 237 20.33 1.25 -2.08
CA GLY A 237 20.53 2.37 -1.18
C GLY A 237 19.25 3.13 -0.86
N PHE A 238 19.37 4.17 -0.05
CA PHE A 238 18.24 4.93 0.50
C PHE A 238 17.29 5.51 -0.57
N MET A 239 17.80 5.91 -1.72
CA MET A 239 16.99 6.48 -2.81
C MET A 239 15.97 5.48 -3.38
N THR A 240 16.24 4.20 -3.25
CA THR A 240 15.42 3.11 -3.79
C THR A 240 14.61 2.37 -2.74
N MET A 241 14.72 2.77 -1.46
CA MET A 241 13.97 2.16 -0.35
C MET A 241 12.51 2.63 -0.31
N GLY A 242 11.63 1.77 0.22
CA GLY A 242 10.29 2.12 0.64
C GLY A 242 10.26 2.82 2.01
N ALA A 243 9.08 3.19 2.49
CA ALA A 243 8.88 3.73 3.82
C ALA A 243 8.70 2.60 4.86
N ASP A 244 9.41 2.69 5.98
CA ASP A 244 9.19 1.81 7.13
C ASP A 244 7.89 2.20 7.85
N LEU A 245 6.88 1.34 7.76
CA LEU A 245 5.58 1.53 8.41
C LEU A 245 5.43 0.75 9.72
N GLN A 246 6.41 -0.03 10.13
CA GLN A 246 6.30 -0.89 11.31
C GLN A 246 5.85 -0.13 12.56
N TRP A 247 6.33 1.09 12.74
CA TRP A 247 6.04 1.93 13.90
C TRP A 247 4.59 2.43 13.95
N LEU A 248 3.90 2.56 12.81
CA LEU A 248 2.53 3.06 12.73
C LEU A 248 1.50 2.02 12.25
N SER A 249 1.95 0.90 11.65
CA SER A 249 1.06 -0.12 11.07
C SER A 249 0.14 -0.76 12.12
N ALA A 250 -1.09 -1.08 11.77
CA ALA A 250 -1.97 -1.92 12.58
C ALA A 250 -1.42 -3.34 12.80
N PHE A 251 -0.44 -3.76 11.99
CA PHE A 251 0.21 -5.08 12.03
C PHE A 251 1.74 -4.95 12.13
N PRO A 252 2.28 -4.45 13.25
CA PRO A 252 3.72 -4.18 13.38
C PRO A 252 4.61 -5.41 13.23
N GLY A 253 4.06 -6.61 13.48
CA GLY A 253 4.79 -7.87 13.28
C GLY A 253 5.06 -8.24 11.82
N GLU A 254 4.48 -7.51 10.87
CA GLU A 254 4.74 -7.71 9.45
C GLU A 254 6.02 -6.99 8.98
N ALA A 255 6.62 -6.13 9.80
CA ALA A 255 7.82 -5.35 9.48
C ALA A 255 7.74 -4.72 8.08
N GLU A 256 6.59 -4.07 7.81
CA GLU A 256 6.22 -3.59 6.48
C GLU A 256 7.11 -2.43 6.02
N ILE A 257 7.68 -2.58 4.84
CA ILE A 257 8.31 -1.53 4.06
C ILE A 257 7.43 -1.27 2.84
N LEU A 258 6.84 -0.09 2.76
CA LEU A 258 5.85 0.25 1.74
C LEU A 258 6.43 1.16 0.68
N TYR A 259 6.37 0.70 -0.56
CA TYR A 259 6.72 1.51 -1.73
C TYR A 259 5.51 2.30 -2.23
N PRO A 260 5.73 3.50 -2.74
CA PRO A 260 4.66 4.31 -3.33
C PRO A 260 4.13 3.68 -4.62
N PRO A 261 2.92 4.06 -5.05
CA PRO A 261 2.44 3.75 -6.40
C PRO A 261 3.43 4.18 -7.48
N LEU A 262 3.36 3.53 -8.62
CA LEU A 262 4.21 3.78 -9.80
C LEU A 262 5.69 3.42 -9.56
N THR A 263 5.95 2.46 -8.68
CA THR A 263 7.30 1.94 -8.44
C THR A 263 7.71 1.00 -9.58
N TYR A 264 8.81 1.34 -10.26
CA TYR A 264 9.38 0.50 -11.31
C TYR A 264 10.24 -0.61 -10.73
N LEU A 265 10.04 -1.83 -11.23
CA LEU A 265 10.81 -3.02 -10.88
C LEU A 265 11.66 -3.47 -12.07
N LYS A 266 12.97 -3.54 -11.88
CA LYS A 266 13.92 -4.05 -12.86
C LYS A 266 14.34 -5.46 -12.47
N PRO A 267 14.08 -6.48 -13.30
CA PRO A 267 14.52 -7.83 -13.01
C PRO A 267 16.04 -7.94 -13.07
N THR A 268 16.60 -8.81 -12.22
CA THR A 268 18.03 -9.10 -12.20
C THR A 268 18.42 -10.25 -13.14
N GLY A 269 17.45 -10.83 -13.84
CA GLY A 269 17.63 -12.01 -14.69
C GLY A 269 17.80 -13.32 -13.91
N ARG A 270 17.63 -13.30 -12.59
CA ARG A 270 17.75 -14.51 -11.74
C ARG A 270 16.36 -14.95 -11.30
N SER A 271 15.99 -16.18 -11.65
CA SER A 271 14.81 -16.85 -11.11
C SER A 271 15.23 -18.20 -10.48
N GLN A 272 14.56 -18.58 -9.42
CA GLN A 272 14.77 -19.87 -8.75
C GLN A 272 13.42 -20.44 -8.37
N VAL A 273 13.24 -21.74 -8.58
CA VAL A 273 12.10 -22.48 -8.03
C VAL A 273 12.49 -22.91 -6.62
N VAL A 274 11.74 -22.43 -5.63
CA VAL A 274 11.93 -22.81 -4.23
C VAL A 274 10.78 -23.70 -3.81
N GLN A 275 11.09 -24.88 -3.33
CA GLN A 275 10.10 -25.82 -2.82
C GLN A 275 9.99 -25.66 -1.31
N PHE A 276 8.82 -25.32 -0.80
CA PHE A 276 8.55 -25.23 0.62
C PHE A 276 7.86 -26.50 1.10
N HIS A 277 8.41 -27.12 2.14
CA HIS A 277 7.75 -28.19 2.84
C HIS A 277 7.07 -27.65 4.11
N LEU A 278 5.75 -27.71 4.16
CA LEU A 278 5.02 -27.38 5.38
C LEU A 278 5.19 -28.56 6.35
N VAL A 279 5.91 -28.31 7.42
CA VAL A 279 5.94 -29.26 8.55
C VAL A 279 4.79 -28.86 9.46
N SER A 280 3.76 -29.70 9.54
CA SER A 280 2.70 -29.56 10.55
C SER A 280 3.29 -29.96 11.91
N ASN A 281 3.33 -29.02 12.84
CA ASN A 281 3.51 -29.30 14.27
C ASN A 281 2.18 -29.68 14.87
#